data_40036bffce43034e08ea8e4520b0382f
#
_entry.id   40036bffce43034e08ea8e4520b0382f
#
_cell.length_a   1.000
_cell.length_b   1.000
_cell.length_c   1.000
_cell.angle_alpha   90.00
_cell.angle_beta   90.00
_cell.angle_gamma   90.00
#
_symmetry.space_group_name_H-M   'P 1'
#
loop_
_entity.id
_entity.type
_entity.pdbx_description
1 polymer ?
#
loop_
_entity_poly.entity_id
_entity_poly.type
_entity_poly.pdbx_seq_one_letter_code
_entity_poly.pdbx_strand_id
1 'polypeptide(L)'
;MNNLLKKMMFALLAVGIGQAAWADDIPDFRRTLQAAERGNVKAQNNLGVMYEKGLGVHQDYTQAMKWYRKAAEQGAATAQYNLGLLYANDSSNHQDYAQAAEWYRKAAEQGHPSAQNNLGAMYANGQGVRQDYLQAMEWYRKSAKQGYAPAQNNLGVMYEKGQGVRQDYARAVEWFLKAAEQGTATAQFNLGLMYETGRGVRQDYAQAAGWFRKAAEQGDAYAQHNLALMYAFGRGVPQNYTIAKEWLGKACTNGDQQSCDAYRTLD
;
A
#
# COMPACT_ATOMS: atom_id res chain seq x y z
N MET A 1 30.16 25.99 -33.38
CA MET A 1 29.25 24.98 -32.77
C MET A 1 29.92 24.48 -31.49
N ASN A 2 29.36 24.89 -30.36
CA ASN A 2 30.00 24.82 -29.04
C ASN A 2 30.18 23.40 -28.50
N ASN A 3 31.34 23.16 -27.87
CA ASN A 3 31.70 21.91 -27.16
C ASN A 3 30.66 21.47 -26.08
N LEU A 4 29.75 22.35 -25.71
CA LEU A 4 28.67 22.05 -24.78
C LEU A 4 27.55 21.20 -25.41
N LEU A 5 27.25 21.47 -26.70
CA LEU A 5 26.25 20.70 -27.45
C LEU A 5 26.73 19.26 -27.78
N LYS A 6 28.06 19.07 -28.00
CA LYS A 6 28.63 17.73 -28.16
C LYS A 6 28.64 16.93 -26.86
N LYS A 7 28.85 17.56 -25.70
CA LYS A 7 28.77 16.88 -24.41
C LYS A 7 27.33 16.54 -24.00
N MET A 8 26.33 17.33 -24.37
CA MET A 8 24.92 16.98 -24.17
C MET A 8 24.43 15.87 -25.09
N MET A 9 24.94 15.74 -26.33
CA MET A 9 24.63 14.61 -27.20
C MET A 9 25.27 13.30 -26.72
N PHE A 10 26.43 13.31 -26.09
CA PHE A 10 27.06 12.11 -25.53
C PHE A 10 26.40 11.65 -24.21
N ALA A 11 25.82 12.57 -23.42
CA ALA A 11 25.05 12.22 -22.22
C ALA A 11 23.69 11.55 -22.57
N LEU A 12 23.10 11.85 -23.72
CA LEU A 12 21.88 11.22 -24.22
C LEU A 12 22.12 9.82 -24.82
N LEU A 13 23.33 9.50 -25.26
CA LEU A 13 23.70 8.17 -25.78
C LEU A 13 24.09 7.16 -24.69
N ALA A 14 24.53 7.63 -23.49
CA ALA A 14 24.86 6.74 -22.37
C ALA A 14 23.62 6.27 -21.56
N VAL A 15 22.45 6.91 -21.74
CA VAL A 15 21.18 6.48 -21.16
C VAL A 15 20.48 5.41 -22.01
N GLY A 16 20.93 5.22 -23.27
CA GLY A 16 20.29 4.33 -24.24
C GLY A 16 20.53 2.83 -24.00
N ILE A 17 21.50 2.43 -23.17
CA ILE A 17 21.80 1.00 -22.95
C ILE A 17 21.00 0.42 -21.78
N GLY A 18 20.46 1.28 -20.88
CA GLY A 18 19.57 0.84 -19.79
C GLY A 18 18.09 0.76 -20.16
N GLN A 19 17.68 1.39 -21.29
CA GLN A 19 16.27 1.41 -21.70
C GLN A 19 15.87 0.22 -22.60
N ALA A 20 16.82 -0.46 -23.24
CA ALA A 20 16.51 -1.58 -24.13
C ALA A 20 15.98 -2.81 -23.37
N ALA A 21 16.39 -3.02 -22.12
CA ALA A 21 15.92 -4.15 -21.30
C ALA A 21 14.50 -3.93 -20.70
N TRP A 22 13.99 -2.68 -20.71
CA TRP A 22 12.65 -2.34 -20.21
C TRP A 22 11.64 -2.12 -21.35
N ALA A 23 12.11 -1.93 -22.58
CA ALA A 23 11.25 -1.67 -23.73
C ALA A 23 10.51 -2.93 -24.22
N ASP A 24 11.04 -4.11 -23.94
CA ASP A 24 10.44 -5.39 -24.38
C ASP A 24 9.25 -5.81 -23.50
N ASP A 25 9.11 -5.24 -22.27
CA ASP A 25 8.02 -5.54 -21.35
C ASP A 25 6.83 -4.55 -21.45
N ILE A 26 6.96 -3.42 -22.17
CA ILE A 26 5.85 -2.49 -22.40
C ILE A 26 5.02 -3.01 -23.57
N PRO A 27 3.76 -3.43 -23.35
CA PRO A 27 2.90 -3.87 -24.45
C PRO A 27 2.84 -2.79 -25.54
N ASP A 28 3.08 -3.17 -26.80
CA ASP A 28 2.93 -2.27 -27.92
C ASP A 28 1.50 -1.68 -27.94
N PHE A 29 1.39 -0.38 -27.74
CA PHE A 29 0.11 0.32 -27.66
C PHE A 29 -0.79 -0.01 -28.86
N ARG A 30 -0.23 0.03 -30.08
CA ARG A 30 -1.02 -0.22 -31.31
C ARG A 30 -1.56 -1.64 -31.36
N ARG A 31 -0.77 -2.63 -30.99
CA ARG A 31 -1.18 -4.04 -30.95
C ARG A 31 -2.22 -4.25 -29.84
N THR A 32 -2.00 -3.64 -28.69
CA THR A 32 -2.95 -3.71 -27.56
C THR A 32 -4.28 -3.07 -27.91
N LEU A 33 -4.26 -1.89 -28.54
CA LEU A 33 -5.46 -1.19 -29.02
C LEU A 33 -6.24 -2.06 -30.02
N GLN A 34 -5.55 -2.61 -31.01
CA GLN A 34 -6.18 -3.44 -32.04
C GLN A 34 -6.83 -4.71 -31.45
N ALA A 35 -6.16 -5.35 -30.47
CA ALA A 35 -6.72 -6.50 -29.79
C ALA A 35 -7.91 -6.12 -28.88
N ALA A 36 -7.83 -4.98 -28.18
CA ALA A 36 -8.90 -4.46 -27.32
C ALA A 36 -10.15 -4.09 -28.13
N GLU A 37 -9.99 -3.48 -29.31
CA GLU A 37 -11.08 -3.16 -30.24
C GLU A 37 -11.78 -4.41 -30.76
N ARG A 38 -11.06 -5.51 -30.91
CA ARG A 38 -11.61 -6.83 -31.27
C ARG A 38 -12.30 -7.56 -30.11
N GLY A 39 -12.39 -6.90 -28.95
CA GLY A 39 -13.09 -7.45 -27.78
C GLY A 39 -12.21 -8.29 -26.83
N ASN A 40 -10.89 -8.37 -27.05
CA ASN A 40 -10.02 -9.13 -26.15
C ASN A 40 -9.99 -8.48 -24.76
N VAL A 41 -10.53 -9.17 -23.77
CA VAL A 41 -10.72 -8.69 -22.39
C VAL A 41 -9.40 -8.30 -21.71
N LYS A 42 -8.37 -9.14 -21.88
CA LYS A 42 -7.05 -8.86 -21.31
C LYS A 42 -6.42 -7.61 -21.95
N ALA A 43 -6.55 -7.47 -23.26
CA ALA A 43 -6.05 -6.29 -23.98
C ALA A 43 -6.80 -5.02 -23.57
N GLN A 44 -8.12 -5.09 -23.35
CA GLN A 44 -8.91 -3.97 -22.85
C GLN A 44 -8.44 -3.53 -21.45
N ASN A 45 -8.22 -4.47 -20.52
CA ASN A 45 -7.65 -4.14 -19.21
C ASN A 45 -6.26 -3.52 -19.35
N ASN A 46 -5.38 -4.10 -20.17
CA ASN A 46 -4.02 -3.58 -20.37
C ASN A 46 -4.04 -2.17 -21.00
N LEU A 47 -4.94 -1.93 -21.93
CA LEU A 47 -5.10 -0.61 -22.53
C LEU A 47 -5.59 0.43 -21.51
N GLY A 48 -6.47 0.01 -20.58
CA GLY A 48 -6.84 0.82 -19.42
C GLY A 48 -5.62 1.22 -18.58
N VAL A 49 -4.73 0.25 -18.26
CA VAL A 49 -3.46 0.51 -17.54
C VAL A 49 -2.54 1.44 -18.33
N MET A 50 -2.46 1.28 -19.66
CA MET A 50 -1.63 2.14 -20.51
C MET A 50 -2.10 3.59 -20.48
N TYR A 51 -3.39 3.84 -20.58
CA TYR A 51 -3.95 5.19 -20.44
C TYR A 51 -3.83 5.74 -19.03
N GLU A 52 -4.04 4.92 -17.98
CA GLU A 52 -3.90 5.35 -16.59
C GLU A 52 -2.47 5.80 -16.26
N LYS A 53 -1.46 5.10 -16.78
CA LYS A 53 -0.05 5.36 -16.47
C LYS A 53 0.70 6.16 -17.53
N GLY A 54 0.07 6.44 -18.69
CA GLY A 54 0.73 7.11 -19.81
C GLY A 54 1.78 6.22 -20.52
N LEU A 55 1.56 4.90 -20.58
CA LEU A 55 2.50 3.95 -21.18
C LEU A 55 2.30 3.84 -22.68
N GLY A 56 3.22 4.41 -23.46
CA GLY A 56 3.15 4.43 -24.91
C GLY A 56 2.02 5.33 -25.50
N VAL A 57 1.32 6.08 -24.64
CA VAL A 57 0.24 7.01 -24.96
C VAL A 57 0.20 8.11 -23.89
N HIS A 58 -0.38 9.27 -24.21
CA HIS A 58 -0.61 10.32 -23.20
C HIS A 58 -1.57 9.80 -22.12
N GLN A 59 -1.26 10.12 -20.84
CA GLN A 59 -2.11 9.74 -19.70
C GLN A 59 -3.53 10.33 -19.86
N ASP A 60 -4.54 9.48 -19.73
CA ASP A 60 -5.95 9.86 -19.86
C ASP A 60 -6.83 8.93 -19.00
N TYR A 61 -7.25 9.43 -17.86
CA TYR A 61 -8.10 8.64 -16.92
C TYR A 61 -9.50 8.35 -17.49
N THR A 62 -10.02 9.21 -18.36
CA THR A 62 -11.32 8.98 -19.04
C THR A 62 -11.24 7.79 -19.97
N GLN A 63 -10.16 7.70 -20.78
CA GLN A 63 -9.91 6.53 -21.62
C GLN A 63 -9.62 5.29 -20.79
N ALA A 64 -8.83 5.40 -19.70
CA ALA A 64 -8.57 4.30 -18.80
C ALA A 64 -9.89 3.73 -18.25
N MET A 65 -10.77 4.58 -17.72
CA MET A 65 -12.08 4.19 -17.20
C MET A 65 -12.94 3.51 -18.27
N LYS A 66 -12.97 4.04 -19.50
CA LYS A 66 -13.71 3.45 -20.63
C LYS A 66 -13.24 2.03 -20.94
N TRP A 67 -11.93 1.80 -20.99
CA TRP A 67 -11.38 0.50 -21.34
C TRP A 67 -11.49 -0.50 -20.19
N TYR A 68 -11.26 -0.07 -18.94
CA TYR A 68 -11.53 -0.90 -17.77
C TYR A 68 -13.00 -1.32 -17.70
N ARG A 69 -13.94 -0.40 -17.98
CA ARG A 69 -15.37 -0.71 -17.98
C ARG A 69 -15.71 -1.78 -19.00
N LYS A 70 -15.20 -1.70 -20.23
CA LYS A 70 -15.42 -2.73 -21.25
C LYS A 70 -14.93 -4.11 -20.79
N ALA A 71 -13.76 -4.20 -20.15
CA ALA A 71 -13.24 -5.45 -19.65
C ALA A 71 -14.01 -5.92 -18.39
N ALA A 72 -14.40 -5.00 -17.51
CA ALA A 72 -15.13 -5.28 -16.28
C ALA A 72 -16.55 -5.81 -16.55
N GLU A 73 -17.24 -5.27 -17.55
CA GLU A 73 -18.55 -5.75 -18.00
C GLU A 73 -18.49 -7.16 -18.61
N GLN A 74 -17.35 -7.55 -19.16
CA GLN A 74 -17.08 -8.93 -19.60
C GLN A 74 -16.64 -9.86 -18.45
N GLY A 75 -16.69 -9.39 -17.21
CA GLY A 75 -16.43 -10.20 -16.02
C GLY A 75 -14.98 -10.25 -15.55
N ALA A 76 -14.05 -9.49 -16.14
CA ALA A 76 -12.65 -9.50 -15.72
C ALA A 76 -12.47 -8.91 -14.32
N ALA A 77 -12.18 -9.76 -13.32
CA ALA A 77 -12.04 -9.33 -11.91
C ALA A 77 -10.97 -8.25 -11.71
N THR A 78 -9.82 -8.35 -12.41
CA THR A 78 -8.78 -7.31 -12.35
C THR A 78 -9.27 -5.98 -12.90
N ALA A 79 -10.02 -5.97 -14.00
CA ALA A 79 -10.57 -4.74 -14.57
C ALA A 79 -11.66 -4.14 -13.67
N GLN A 80 -12.49 -4.97 -13.04
CA GLN A 80 -13.47 -4.54 -12.04
C GLN A 80 -12.76 -3.89 -10.84
N TYR A 81 -11.69 -4.48 -10.34
CA TYR A 81 -10.88 -3.90 -9.29
C TYR A 81 -10.27 -2.55 -9.71
N ASN A 82 -9.66 -2.47 -10.90
CA ASN A 82 -9.05 -1.24 -11.41
C ASN A 82 -10.09 -0.13 -11.62
N LEU A 83 -11.27 -0.49 -12.12
CA LEU A 83 -12.38 0.46 -12.27
C LEU A 83 -12.85 0.97 -10.90
N GLY A 84 -12.95 0.08 -9.91
CA GLY A 84 -13.23 0.45 -8.51
C GLY A 84 -12.19 1.42 -7.93
N LEU A 85 -10.90 1.21 -8.23
CA LEU A 85 -9.83 2.14 -7.84
C LEU A 85 -10.00 3.53 -8.45
N LEU A 86 -10.34 3.62 -9.74
CA LEU A 86 -10.57 4.91 -10.39
C LEU A 86 -11.74 5.66 -9.75
N TYR A 87 -12.86 4.99 -9.47
CA TYR A 87 -13.98 5.61 -8.77
C TYR A 87 -13.64 6.05 -7.34
N ALA A 88 -12.81 5.27 -6.62
CA ALA A 88 -12.42 5.60 -5.25
C ALA A 88 -11.40 6.75 -5.17
N ASN A 89 -10.56 6.93 -6.20
CA ASN A 89 -9.42 7.85 -6.19
C ASN A 89 -9.56 9.04 -7.15
N ASP A 90 -10.75 9.31 -7.68
CA ASP A 90 -10.94 10.45 -8.59
C ASP A 90 -10.62 11.76 -7.88
N SER A 91 -9.45 12.33 -8.25
CA SER A 91 -8.93 13.59 -7.69
C SER A 91 -9.69 14.83 -8.16
N SER A 92 -10.61 14.68 -9.11
CA SER A 92 -11.43 15.77 -9.65
C SER A 92 -12.66 16.14 -8.77
N ASN A 93 -12.69 15.74 -7.50
CA ASN A 93 -13.82 15.88 -6.57
C ASN A 93 -15.08 15.08 -6.97
N HIS A 94 -14.97 14.11 -7.86
CA HIS A 94 -16.06 13.23 -8.28
C HIS A 94 -15.91 11.82 -7.73
N GLN A 95 -15.25 11.66 -6.56
CA GLN A 95 -15.14 10.36 -5.91
C GLN A 95 -16.53 9.75 -5.73
N ASP A 96 -16.76 8.60 -6.37
CA ASP A 96 -17.98 7.83 -6.23
C ASP A 96 -17.71 6.52 -5.50
N TYR A 97 -17.69 6.61 -4.18
CA TYR A 97 -17.49 5.43 -3.34
C TYR A 97 -18.58 4.38 -3.50
N ALA A 98 -19.81 4.75 -3.91
CA ALA A 98 -20.86 3.78 -4.13
C ALA A 98 -20.55 2.93 -5.36
N GLN A 99 -20.14 3.57 -6.47
CA GLN A 99 -19.68 2.85 -7.66
C GLN A 99 -18.42 2.03 -7.38
N ALA A 100 -17.46 2.58 -6.62
CA ALA A 100 -16.27 1.85 -6.22
C ALA A 100 -16.63 0.57 -5.45
N ALA A 101 -17.55 0.64 -4.48
CA ALA A 101 -18.02 -0.49 -3.70
C ALA A 101 -18.69 -1.57 -4.57
N GLU A 102 -19.49 -1.18 -5.56
CA GLU A 102 -20.13 -2.11 -6.48
C GLU A 102 -19.10 -2.87 -7.33
N TRP A 103 -18.12 -2.18 -7.88
CA TRP A 103 -17.09 -2.80 -8.70
C TRP A 103 -16.13 -3.66 -7.86
N TYR A 104 -15.74 -3.20 -6.67
CA TYR A 104 -14.96 -4.03 -5.75
C TYR A 104 -15.73 -5.28 -5.34
N ARG A 105 -17.05 -5.20 -5.11
CA ARG A 105 -17.87 -6.37 -4.78
C ARG A 105 -17.83 -7.40 -5.89
N LYS A 106 -18.04 -7.01 -7.15
CA LYS A 106 -17.96 -7.92 -8.30
C LYS A 106 -16.61 -8.62 -8.39
N ALA A 107 -15.51 -7.90 -8.20
CA ALA A 107 -14.17 -8.48 -8.19
C ALA A 107 -13.92 -9.37 -6.96
N ALA A 108 -14.40 -8.95 -5.78
CA ALA A 108 -14.24 -9.67 -4.51
C ALA A 108 -14.99 -11.00 -4.49
N GLU A 109 -16.19 -11.06 -5.07
CA GLU A 109 -16.98 -12.27 -5.24
C GLU A 109 -16.29 -13.29 -6.15
N GLN A 110 -15.48 -12.83 -7.11
CA GLN A 110 -14.62 -13.67 -7.94
C GLN A 110 -13.30 -14.06 -7.25
N GLY A 111 -13.11 -13.67 -6.00
CA GLY A 111 -11.93 -14.03 -5.21
C GLY A 111 -10.75 -13.07 -5.32
N HIS A 112 -10.86 -11.91 -5.98
CA HIS A 112 -9.75 -10.97 -6.10
C HIS A 112 -9.32 -10.42 -4.73
N PRO A 113 -8.09 -10.73 -4.22
CA PRO A 113 -7.74 -10.47 -2.83
C PRO A 113 -7.68 -8.98 -2.48
N SER A 114 -7.13 -8.15 -3.36
CA SER A 114 -7.09 -6.69 -3.13
C SER A 114 -8.49 -6.08 -3.14
N ALA A 115 -9.40 -6.56 -3.99
CA ALA A 115 -10.79 -6.09 -4.00
C ALA A 115 -11.54 -6.50 -2.72
N GLN A 116 -11.31 -7.72 -2.22
CA GLN A 116 -11.85 -8.16 -0.93
C GLN A 116 -11.35 -7.27 0.22
N ASN A 117 -10.05 -6.95 0.23
CA ASN A 117 -9.50 -6.03 1.22
C ASN A 117 -10.13 -4.63 1.12
N ASN A 118 -10.21 -4.06 -0.08
CA ASN A 118 -10.75 -2.72 -0.26
C ASN A 118 -12.25 -2.64 0.07
N LEU A 119 -13.02 -3.66 -0.31
CA LEU A 119 -14.43 -3.74 0.08
C LEU A 119 -14.59 -3.88 1.60
N GLY A 120 -13.71 -4.65 2.25
CA GLY A 120 -13.64 -4.73 3.72
C GLY A 120 -13.37 -3.36 4.35
N ALA A 121 -12.43 -2.58 3.80
CA ALA A 121 -12.14 -1.23 4.25
C ALA A 121 -13.33 -0.27 4.07
N MET A 122 -14.04 -0.39 2.96
CA MET A 122 -15.26 0.41 2.71
C MET A 122 -16.35 0.12 3.74
N TYR A 123 -16.59 -1.15 4.08
CA TYR A 123 -17.51 -1.51 5.16
C TYR A 123 -17.03 -1.05 6.53
N ALA A 124 -15.72 -1.14 6.82
CA ALA A 124 -15.16 -0.68 8.09
C ALA A 124 -15.31 0.84 8.29
N ASN A 125 -15.21 1.61 7.20
CA ASN A 125 -15.25 3.08 7.24
C ASN A 125 -16.61 3.68 6.89
N GLY A 126 -17.56 2.90 6.38
CA GLY A 126 -18.84 3.42 5.87
C GLY A 126 -18.71 4.24 4.58
N GLN A 127 -17.71 3.91 3.73
CA GLN A 127 -17.47 4.62 2.48
C GLN A 127 -18.23 3.96 1.32
N GLY A 128 -19.21 4.66 0.75
CA GLY A 128 -20.06 4.16 -0.33
C GLY A 128 -21.00 3.01 0.06
N VAL A 129 -20.90 2.52 1.27
CA VAL A 129 -21.76 1.51 1.90
C VAL A 129 -22.00 1.90 3.35
N ARG A 130 -23.10 1.41 3.95
CA ARG A 130 -23.32 1.57 5.39
C ARG A 130 -22.19 0.86 6.16
N GLN A 131 -21.64 1.52 7.19
CA GLN A 131 -20.63 0.93 8.05
C GLN A 131 -21.13 -0.39 8.66
N ASP A 132 -20.32 -1.44 8.51
CA ASP A 132 -20.60 -2.77 9.05
C ASP A 132 -19.30 -3.53 9.30
N TYR A 133 -18.89 -3.60 10.56
CA TYR A 133 -17.67 -4.29 10.95
C TYR A 133 -17.73 -5.82 10.77
N LEU A 134 -18.93 -6.43 10.79
CA LEU A 134 -19.06 -7.86 10.53
C LEU A 134 -18.76 -8.16 9.05
N GLN A 135 -19.34 -7.39 8.14
CA GLN A 135 -19.05 -7.48 6.71
C GLN A 135 -17.56 -7.18 6.42
N ALA A 136 -17.00 -6.15 7.06
CA ALA A 136 -15.57 -5.84 6.92
C ALA A 136 -14.70 -7.04 7.31
N MET A 137 -14.99 -7.67 8.44
CA MET A 137 -14.26 -8.83 8.92
C MET A 137 -14.36 -10.04 8.00
N GLU A 138 -15.53 -10.30 7.43
CA GLU A 138 -15.73 -11.39 6.47
C GLU A 138 -14.87 -11.20 5.22
N TRP A 139 -14.87 -10.00 4.65
CA TRP A 139 -14.09 -9.69 3.47
C TRP A 139 -12.59 -9.71 3.75
N TYR A 140 -12.13 -9.14 4.86
CA TYR A 140 -10.74 -9.23 5.26
C TYR A 140 -10.28 -10.67 5.48
N ARG A 141 -11.13 -11.54 6.08
CA ARG A 141 -10.81 -12.96 6.27
C ARG A 141 -10.65 -13.69 4.94
N LYS A 142 -11.51 -13.43 3.95
CA LYS A 142 -11.40 -14.04 2.61
C LYS A 142 -10.08 -13.64 1.96
N SER A 143 -9.72 -12.36 2.02
CA SER A 143 -8.47 -11.84 1.48
C SER A 143 -7.22 -12.37 2.23
N ALA A 144 -7.26 -12.34 3.56
CA ALA A 144 -6.15 -12.79 4.42
C ALA A 144 -5.86 -14.30 4.29
N LYS A 145 -6.89 -15.12 4.06
CA LYS A 145 -6.73 -16.56 3.78
C LYS A 145 -5.95 -16.82 2.48
N GLN A 146 -5.99 -15.90 1.54
CA GLN A 146 -5.19 -15.95 0.31
C GLN A 146 -3.76 -15.42 0.50
N GLY A 147 -3.37 -15.07 1.74
CA GLY A 147 -2.04 -14.55 2.04
C GLY A 147 -1.89 -13.04 1.85
N TYR A 148 -2.93 -12.30 1.52
CA TYR A 148 -2.82 -10.85 1.25
C TYR A 148 -2.48 -10.08 2.54
N ALA A 149 -1.24 -9.61 2.64
CA ALA A 149 -0.69 -9.02 3.85
C ALA A 149 -1.44 -7.77 4.36
N PRO A 150 -1.93 -6.84 3.52
CA PRO A 150 -2.76 -5.73 4.01
C PRO A 150 -4.03 -6.19 4.73
N ALA A 151 -4.70 -7.23 4.22
CA ALA A 151 -5.89 -7.77 4.88
C ALA A 151 -5.57 -8.49 6.20
N GLN A 152 -4.42 -9.17 6.28
CA GLN A 152 -3.93 -9.75 7.53
C GLN A 152 -3.69 -8.65 8.56
N ASN A 153 -3.03 -7.55 8.19
CA ASN A 153 -2.87 -6.40 9.09
C ASN A 153 -4.22 -5.83 9.54
N ASN A 154 -5.17 -5.66 8.63
CA ASN A 154 -6.49 -5.12 8.95
C ASN A 154 -7.26 -6.05 9.91
N LEU A 155 -7.16 -7.36 9.76
CA LEU A 155 -7.70 -8.31 10.73
C LEU A 155 -7.04 -8.16 12.11
N GLY A 156 -5.73 -7.97 12.16
CA GLY A 156 -5.01 -7.68 13.40
C GLY A 156 -5.61 -6.47 14.11
N VAL A 157 -5.82 -5.37 13.38
CA VAL A 157 -6.44 -4.14 13.90
C VAL A 157 -7.88 -4.40 14.40
N MET A 158 -8.67 -5.19 13.68
CA MET A 158 -10.04 -5.51 14.10
C MET A 158 -10.06 -6.30 15.41
N TYR A 159 -9.17 -7.28 15.59
CA TYR A 159 -9.03 -8.00 16.85
C TYR A 159 -8.49 -7.11 17.96
N GLU A 160 -7.52 -6.24 17.68
CA GLU A 160 -6.98 -5.28 18.64
C GLU A 160 -8.06 -4.32 19.17
N LYS A 161 -8.94 -3.83 18.28
CA LYS A 161 -9.98 -2.84 18.63
C LYS A 161 -11.31 -3.47 19.06
N GLY A 162 -11.52 -4.76 18.86
CA GLY A 162 -12.80 -5.41 19.10
C GLY A 162 -13.90 -4.98 18.11
N GLN A 163 -13.51 -4.64 16.86
CA GLN A 163 -14.44 -4.21 15.82
C GLN A 163 -15.02 -5.41 15.06
N GLY A 164 -16.32 -5.64 15.15
CA GLY A 164 -17.00 -6.79 14.54
C GLY A 164 -16.65 -8.14 15.18
N VAL A 165 -15.88 -8.12 16.26
CA VAL A 165 -15.44 -9.31 17.02
C VAL A 165 -15.08 -8.90 18.44
N ARG A 166 -15.13 -9.84 19.40
CA ARG A 166 -14.60 -9.59 20.73
C ARG A 166 -13.10 -9.26 20.64
N GLN A 167 -12.67 -8.22 21.35
CA GLN A 167 -11.26 -7.83 21.44
C GLN A 167 -10.38 -9.03 21.88
N ASP A 168 -9.30 -9.25 21.15
CA ASP A 168 -8.38 -10.37 21.41
C ASP A 168 -6.98 -9.97 20.90
N TYR A 169 -6.15 -9.50 21.82
CA TYR A 169 -4.77 -9.08 21.50
C TYR A 169 -3.87 -10.23 21.04
N ALA A 170 -4.09 -11.46 21.52
CA ALA A 170 -3.30 -12.59 21.08
C ALA A 170 -3.54 -12.91 19.61
N ARG A 171 -4.81 -12.91 19.18
CA ARG A 171 -5.17 -13.05 17.77
C ARG A 171 -4.70 -11.86 16.93
N ALA A 172 -4.72 -10.64 17.49
CA ALA A 172 -4.18 -9.49 16.78
C ALA A 172 -2.69 -9.69 16.47
N VAL A 173 -1.91 -10.15 17.43
CA VAL A 173 -0.48 -10.47 17.25
C VAL A 173 -0.26 -11.55 16.19
N GLU A 174 -1.05 -12.62 16.19
CA GLU A 174 -0.94 -13.69 15.18
C GLU A 174 -1.12 -13.12 13.75
N TRP A 175 -2.09 -12.23 13.57
CA TRP A 175 -2.35 -11.63 12.27
C TRP A 175 -1.31 -10.58 11.88
N PHE A 176 -0.88 -9.74 12.83
CA PHE A 176 0.21 -8.78 12.59
C PHE A 176 1.52 -9.51 12.25
N LEU A 177 1.84 -10.62 12.92
CA LEU A 177 3.04 -11.41 12.63
C LEU A 177 3.02 -11.92 11.18
N LYS A 178 1.91 -12.52 10.72
CA LYS A 178 1.78 -13.00 9.34
C LYS A 178 2.00 -11.90 8.29
N ALA A 179 1.48 -10.70 8.53
CA ALA A 179 1.67 -9.57 7.63
C ALA A 179 3.08 -8.96 7.73
N ALA A 180 3.65 -8.92 8.94
CA ALA A 180 4.99 -8.39 9.21
C ALA A 180 6.11 -9.25 8.59
N GLU A 181 5.94 -10.58 8.62
CA GLU A 181 6.85 -11.54 7.97
C GLU A 181 6.86 -11.39 6.44
N GLN A 182 5.77 -10.91 5.85
CA GLN A 182 5.69 -10.56 4.42
C GLN A 182 6.28 -9.17 4.11
N GLY A 183 6.84 -8.48 5.10
CA GLY A 183 7.50 -7.18 4.92
C GLY A 183 6.58 -5.96 5.04
N THR A 184 5.32 -6.09 5.42
CA THR A 184 4.40 -4.94 5.55
C THR A 184 4.84 -4.02 6.70
N ALA A 185 5.31 -2.81 6.39
CA ALA A 185 5.84 -1.87 7.38
C ALA A 185 4.83 -1.54 8.50
N THR A 186 3.57 -1.27 8.14
CA THR A 186 2.50 -1.00 9.12
C THR A 186 2.27 -2.17 10.08
N ALA A 187 2.34 -3.41 9.59
CA ALA A 187 2.19 -4.59 10.44
C ALA A 187 3.41 -4.80 11.34
N GLN A 188 4.61 -4.52 10.85
CA GLN A 188 5.84 -4.54 11.65
C GLN A 188 5.77 -3.49 12.77
N PHE A 189 5.30 -2.28 12.47
CA PHE A 189 5.06 -1.24 13.46
C PHE A 189 4.04 -1.70 14.52
N ASN A 190 2.87 -2.20 14.10
CA ASN A 190 1.83 -2.68 15.01
C ASN A 190 2.35 -3.81 15.90
N LEU A 191 3.11 -4.76 15.34
CA LEU A 191 3.72 -5.85 16.12
C LEU A 191 4.76 -5.32 17.11
N GLY A 192 5.54 -4.32 16.72
CA GLY A 192 6.45 -3.60 17.62
C GLY A 192 5.73 -3.03 18.84
N LEU A 193 4.57 -2.38 18.62
CA LEU A 193 3.72 -1.85 19.70
C LEU A 193 3.18 -2.97 20.62
N MET A 194 2.80 -4.12 20.06
CA MET A 194 2.33 -5.25 20.87
C MET A 194 3.43 -5.74 21.81
N TYR A 195 4.67 -5.90 21.34
CA TYR A 195 5.80 -6.29 22.15
C TYR A 195 6.22 -5.20 23.15
N GLU A 196 6.18 -3.92 22.75
CA GLU A 196 6.49 -2.80 23.65
C GLU A 196 5.52 -2.73 24.83
N THR A 197 4.23 -2.93 24.56
CA THR A 197 3.17 -2.79 25.59
C THR A 197 2.83 -4.08 26.33
N GLY A 198 3.29 -5.25 25.84
CA GLY A 198 2.92 -6.55 26.38
C GLY A 198 1.47 -6.95 26.11
N ARG A 199 0.84 -6.40 25.06
CA ARG A 199 -0.54 -6.73 24.69
C ARG A 199 -0.55 -7.98 23.82
N GLY A 200 -1.20 -9.03 24.28
CA GLY A 200 -1.32 -10.31 23.56
C GLY A 200 -0.03 -11.15 23.50
N VAL A 201 1.08 -10.58 23.94
CA VAL A 201 2.39 -11.24 24.10
C VAL A 201 3.05 -10.76 25.39
N ARG A 202 4.06 -11.50 25.85
CA ARG A 202 4.91 -11.00 26.93
C ARG A 202 5.66 -9.75 26.44
N GLN A 203 5.69 -8.70 27.26
CA GLN A 203 6.46 -7.50 26.97
C GLN A 203 7.94 -7.84 26.71
N ASP A 204 8.45 -7.33 25.58
CA ASP A 204 9.84 -7.53 25.16
C ASP A 204 10.30 -6.33 24.32
N TYR A 205 11.06 -5.44 24.95
CA TYR A 205 11.59 -4.26 24.28
C TYR A 205 12.61 -4.57 23.19
N ALA A 206 13.34 -5.69 23.28
CA ALA A 206 14.30 -6.07 22.24
C ALA A 206 13.57 -6.53 20.97
N GLN A 207 12.49 -7.31 21.13
CA GLN A 207 11.61 -7.65 20.01
C GLN A 207 10.94 -6.41 19.41
N ALA A 208 10.44 -5.51 20.28
CA ALA A 208 9.83 -4.25 19.82
C ALA A 208 10.82 -3.43 18.97
N ALA A 209 12.06 -3.24 19.46
CA ALA A 209 13.11 -2.52 18.72
C ALA A 209 13.43 -3.19 17.38
N GLY A 210 13.47 -4.52 17.34
CA GLY A 210 13.69 -5.29 16.12
C GLY A 210 12.60 -5.05 15.06
N TRP A 211 11.34 -5.06 15.48
CA TRP A 211 10.21 -4.82 14.58
C TRP A 211 10.08 -3.36 14.15
N PHE A 212 10.26 -2.40 15.08
CA PHE A 212 10.30 -0.98 14.73
C PHE A 212 11.43 -0.68 13.75
N ARG A 213 12.61 -1.30 13.90
CA ARG A 213 13.72 -1.11 12.95
C ARG A 213 13.34 -1.54 11.55
N LYS A 214 12.72 -2.72 11.38
CA LYS A 214 12.28 -3.18 10.07
C LYS A 214 11.29 -2.22 9.40
N ALA A 215 10.34 -1.68 10.14
CA ALA A 215 9.40 -0.69 9.63
C ALA A 215 10.08 0.66 9.36
N ALA A 216 10.97 1.11 10.25
CA ALA A 216 11.71 2.36 10.14
C ALA A 216 12.63 2.41 8.91
N GLU A 217 13.29 1.29 8.59
CA GLU A 217 14.12 1.13 7.39
C GLU A 217 13.31 1.23 6.08
N GLN A 218 12.00 0.95 6.14
CA GLN A 218 11.06 1.16 5.03
C GLN A 218 10.48 2.56 4.96
N GLY A 219 10.88 3.45 5.88
CA GLY A 219 10.44 4.85 5.88
C GLY A 219 9.20 5.13 6.75
N ASP A 220 8.71 4.18 7.54
CA ASP A 220 7.60 4.43 8.45
C ASP A 220 8.01 5.43 9.54
N ALA A 221 7.44 6.64 9.49
CA ALA A 221 7.84 7.75 10.35
C ALA A 221 7.56 7.47 11.84
N TYR A 222 6.45 6.78 12.14
CA TYR A 222 6.11 6.44 13.52
C TYR A 222 7.05 5.37 14.08
N ALA A 223 7.43 4.39 13.26
CA ALA A 223 8.43 3.39 13.66
C ALA A 223 9.82 4.03 13.87
N GLN A 224 10.20 4.98 13.02
CA GLN A 224 11.44 5.76 13.18
C GLN A 224 11.44 6.54 14.50
N HIS A 225 10.33 7.20 14.83
CA HIS A 225 10.14 7.91 16.08
C HIS A 225 10.29 6.96 17.29
N ASN A 226 9.54 5.84 17.29
CA ASN A 226 9.57 4.90 18.41
C ASN A 226 10.96 4.26 18.57
N LEU A 227 11.62 3.90 17.46
CA LEU A 227 12.98 3.39 17.50
C LEU A 227 13.96 4.41 18.08
N ALA A 228 13.81 5.70 17.73
CA ALA A 228 14.61 6.79 18.30
C ALA A 228 14.43 6.88 19.84
N LEU A 229 13.19 6.81 20.31
CA LEU A 229 12.91 6.78 21.75
C LEU A 229 13.54 5.57 22.44
N MET A 230 13.51 4.38 21.79
CA MET A 230 14.17 3.20 22.35
C MET A 230 15.67 3.40 22.51
N TYR A 231 16.35 4.00 21.53
CA TYR A 231 17.76 4.35 21.68
C TYR A 231 18.02 5.47 22.70
N ALA A 232 17.13 6.48 22.77
CA ALA A 232 17.28 7.57 23.73
C ALA A 232 17.19 7.08 25.19
N PHE A 233 16.34 6.10 25.45
CA PHE A 233 16.09 5.58 26.80
C PHE A 233 16.73 4.23 27.09
N GLY A 234 17.46 3.63 26.16
CA GLY A 234 18.09 2.32 26.34
C GLY A 234 17.08 1.17 26.49
N ARG A 235 15.90 1.27 25.86
CA ARG A 235 14.85 0.26 25.96
C ARG A 235 15.03 -0.82 24.87
N GLY A 236 15.45 -2.01 25.27
CA GLY A 236 15.67 -3.15 24.36
C GLY A 236 16.87 -3.01 23.41
N VAL A 237 17.56 -1.87 23.48
CA VAL A 237 18.80 -1.55 22.77
C VAL A 237 19.73 -0.77 23.71
N PRO A 238 21.06 -0.81 23.53
CA PRO A 238 21.96 0.06 24.27
C PRO A 238 21.62 1.54 24.03
N GLN A 239 21.60 2.35 25.11
CA GLN A 239 21.33 3.78 25.01
C GLN A 239 22.34 4.46 24.09
N ASN A 240 21.83 5.25 23.13
CA ASN A 240 22.66 5.97 22.17
C ASN A 240 21.92 7.20 21.61
N TYR A 241 22.26 8.38 22.12
CA TYR A 241 21.64 9.63 21.71
C TYR A 241 21.95 10.02 20.25
N THR A 242 23.15 9.68 19.74
CA THR A 242 23.52 9.92 18.36
C THR A 242 22.59 9.16 17.40
N ILE A 243 22.40 7.87 17.64
CA ILE A 243 21.49 7.04 16.83
C ILE A 243 20.04 7.52 17.02
N ALA A 244 19.64 7.89 18.24
CA ALA A 244 18.30 8.43 18.49
C ALA A 244 18.05 9.69 17.64
N LYS A 245 19.01 10.64 17.64
CA LYS A 245 18.94 11.86 16.84
C LYS A 245 18.85 11.58 15.33
N GLU A 246 19.64 10.63 14.82
CA GLU A 246 19.57 10.22 13.41
C GLU A 246 18.17 9.72 13.02
N TRP A 247 17.55 8.88 13.86
CA TRP A 247 16.20 8.36 13.57
C TRP A 247 15.14 9.45 13.71
N LEU A 248 15.23 10.36 14.68
CA LEU A 248 14.35 11.53 14.76
C LEU A 248 14.46 12.42 13.50
N GLY A 249 15.67 12.64 12.98
CA GLY A 249 15.87 13.37 11.75
C GLY A 249 15.17 12.71 10.53
N LYS A 250 15.26 11.39 10.41
CA LYS A 250 14.56 10.63 9.37
C LYS A 250 13.04 10.72 9.55
N ALA A 251 12.54 10.53 10.77
CA ALA A 251 11.10 10.62 11.05
C ALA A 251 10.56 12.03 10.74
N CYS A 252 11.29 13.07 11.10
CA CYS A 252 10.97 14.46 10.77
C CYS A 252 10.88 14.66 9.24
N THR A 253 11.85 14.17 8.49
CA THR A 253 11.87 14.23 7.02
C THR A 253 10.68 13.47 6.40
N ASN A 254 10.24 12.40 7.05
CA ASN A 254 9.08 11.59 6.63
C ASN A 254 7.74 12.10 7.18
N GLY A 255 7.72 13.32 7.75
CA GLY A 255 6.48 14.05 8.09
C GLY A 255 6.02 13.92 9.54
N ASP A 256 6.80 13.31 10.44
CA ASP A 256 6.48 13.31 11.87
C ASP A 256 6.92 14.60 12.57
N GLN A 257 5.96 15.48 12.83
CA GLN A 257 6.21 16.79 13.46
C GLN A 257 6.79 16.66 14.89
N GLN A 258 6.36 15.64 15.64
CA GLN A 258 6.88 15.43 17.00
C GLN A 258 8.36 15.09 16.98
N SER A 259 8.78 14.30 15.99
CA SER A 259 10.21 14.01 15.78
C SER A 259 11.01 15.25 15.35
N CYS A 260 10.43 16.16 14.57
CA CYS A 260 11.10 17.42 14.23
C CYS A 260 11.38 18.26 15.49
N ASP A 261 10.41 18.34 16.39
CA ASP A 261 10.54 19.10 17.62
C ASP A 261 11.57 18.44 18.59
N ALA A 262 11.48 17.11 18.73
CA ALA A 262 12.44 16.35 19.53
C ALA A 262 13.87 16.42 18.97
N TYR A 263 14.04 16.38 17.66
CA TYR A 263 15.33 16.51 16.99
C TYR A 263 16.06 17.83 17.34
N ARG A 264 15.30 18.93 17.41
CA ARG A 264 15.85 20.26 17.75
C ARG A 264 16.25 20.39 19.23
N THR A 265 15.65 19.60 20.11
CA THR A 265 15.92 19.66 21.56
C THR A 265 17.06 18.76 22.01
N LEU A 266 17.56 17.87 21.16
CA LEU A 266 18.67 16.96 21.42
C LEU A 266 20.06 17.54 20.99
N ASP A 267 20.17 18.85 20.83
CA ASP A 267 21.45 19.54 20.62
C ASP A 267 22.23 19.78 21.92
#